data_df5cecbd680d27206e5dd447f2d10b58
#
_entry.id   df5cecbd680d27206e5dd447f2d10b58
#
_cell.length_a   1.000
_cell.length_b   1.000
_cell.length_c   1.000
_cell.angle_alpha   90.00
_cell.angle_beta   90.00
_cell.angle_gamma   90.00
#
_symmetry.space_group_name_H-M   'P 1'
#
loop_
_entity.id
_entity.type
_entity.pdbx_description
1 polymer ?
#
loop_
_entity_poly.entity_id
_entity_poly.type
_entity_poly.pdbx_seq_one_letter_code
_entity_poly.pdbx_strand_id
1 'polypeptide(L)'
;MEKPKNNLIEFLKNQIVIENEIVASLEKALVGMKNPAVKGVLKGVSLDSVKHAELYSSAVTLLTGTPTALTQEHLDQQRALVEKHIEIESKLIKRLEVMIPTVENKKVVFLLNSILADECRHHAMLKMVLEIIVHGETITEEDWWKLLWENVPFHGAPGGG
;
A
#
# COMPACT_ATOMS: atom_id res chain seq x y z
N MET A 1 23.24 -21.38 -7.63
CA MET A 1 22.21 -20.33 -7.80
C MET A 1 21.46 -19.95 -6.50
N GLU A 2 21.80 -20.48 -5.33
CA GLU A 2 21.12 -20.16 -4.05
C GLU A 2 21.54 -18.84 -3.37
N LYS A 3 22.74 -18.31 -3.64
CA LYS A 3 23.25 -17.09 -2.98
C LYS A 3 22.44 -15.81 -3.19
N PRO A 4 21.92 -15.48 -4.41
CA PRO A 4 21.17 -14.24 -4.60
C PRO A 4 19.79 -14.25 -3.91
N LYS A 5 19.12 -15.39 -3.86
CA LYS A 5 17.82 -15.53 -3.19
C LYS A 5 17.95 -15.36 -1.67
N ASN A 6 18.99 -15.93 -1.06
CA ASN A 6 19.25 -15.79 0.38
C ASN A 6 19.57 -14.34 0.75
N ASN A 7 20.35 -13.62 -0.07
CA ASN A 7 20.65 -12.21 0.14
C ASN A 7 19.40 -11.35 0.07
N LEU A 8 18.47 -11.65 -0.85
CA LEU A 8 17.20 -10.91 -0.95
C LEU A 8 16.33 -11.14 0.30
N ILE A 9 16.20 -12.37 0.74
CA ILE A 9 15.42 -12.70 1.95
C ILE A 9 16.01 -12.01 3.19
N GLU A 10 17.32 -11.99 3.33
CA GLU A 10 18.00 -11.29 4.42
C GLU A 10 17.75 -9.77 4.35
N PHE A 11 17.88 -9.18 3.15
CA PHE A 11 17.54 -7.79 2.94
C PHE A 11 16.10 -7.48 3.36
N LEU A 12 15.11 -8.25 2.90
CA LEU A 12 13.69 -8.04 3.23
C LEU A 12 13.45 -8.14 4.74
N LYS A 13 14.06 -9.12 5.42
CA LYS A 13 13.95 -9.25 6.87
C LYS A 13 14.57 -8.06 7.61
N ASN A 14 15.68 -7.53 7.13
CA ASN A 14 16.28 -6.33 7.69
C ASN A 14 15.38 -5.10 7.49
N GLN A 15 14.71 -4.97 6.32
CA GLN A 15 13.76 -3.88 6.11
C GLN A 15 12.58 -3.94 7.08
N ILE A 16 12.04 -5.12 7.39
CA ILE A 16 10.99 -5.30 8.41
C ILE A 16 11.43 -4.74 9.76
N VAL A 17 12.68 -5.01 10.17
CA VAL A 17 13.23 -4.49 11.43
C VAL A 17 13.30 -2.96 11.41
N ILE A 18 13.81 -2.38 10.32
CA ILE A 18 13.94 -0.93 10.16
C ILE A 18 12.56 -0.25 10.20
N GLU A 19 11.56 -0.77 9.49
CA GLU A 19 10.21 -0.22 9.51
C GLU A 19 9.60 -0.26 10.92
N ASN A 20 9.79 -1.34 11.66
CA ASN A 20 9.32 -1.44 13.04
C ASN A 20 10.04 -0.46 13.98
N GLU A 21 11.32 -0.18 13.77
CA GLU A 21 12.07 0.84 14.51
C GLU A 21 11.55 2.25 14.20
N ILE A 22 11.19 2.55 12.95
CA ILE A 22 10.56 3.81 12.56
C ILE A 22 9.22 3.97 13.28
N VAL A 23 8.37 2.94 13.28
CA VAL A 23 7.08 2.95 14.00
C VAL A 23 7.29 3.26 15.48
N ALA A 24 8.17 2.53 16.16
CA ALA A 24 8.44 2.73 17.58
C ALA A 24 8.97 4.13 17.90
N SER A 25 9.86 4.66 17.04
CA SER A 25 10.40 6.02 17.17
C SER A 25 9.33 7.08 17.00
N LEU A 26 8.49 6.96 15.98
CA LEU A 26 7.41 7.91 15.71
C LEU A 26 6.33 7.86 16.79
N GLU A 27 5.93 6.69 17.25
CA GLU A 27 4.95 6.56 18.33
C GLU A 27 5.43 7.25 19.61
N LYS A 28 6.69 7.09 19.96
CA LYS A 28 7.30 7.78 21.09
C LYS A 28 7.30 9.31 20.92
N ALA A 29 7.61 9.80 19.73
CA ALA A 29 7.61 11.23 19.40
C ALA A 29 6.20 11.84 19.43
N LEU A 30 5.17 11.07 19.08
CA LEU A 30 3.78 11.53 19.03
C LEU A 30 3.16 11.79 20.41
N VAL A 31 3.68 11.20 21.50
CA VAL A 31 3.10 11.30 22.84
C VAL A 31 3.02 12.74 23.35
N GLY A 32 4.02 13.59 23.06
CA GLY A 32 4.04 14.98 23.50
C GLY A 32 3.59 16.01 22.47
N MET A 33 3.18 15.58 21.28
CA MET A 33 2.95 16.46 20.15
C MET A 33 1.61 17.19 20.23
N LYS A 34 1.67 18.53 20.28
CA LYS A 34 0.48 19.40 20.42
C LYS A 34 -0.07 19.87 19.07
N ASN A 35 0.75 19.95 18.02
CA ASN A 35 0.30 20.42 16.70
C ASN A 35 -0.48 19.33 15.98
N PRO A 36 -1.81 19.48 15.77
CA PRO A 36 -2.64 18.41 15.22
C PRO A 36 -2.29 18.08 13.78
N ALA A 37 -1.87 19.04 12.96
CA ALA A 37 -1.50 18.80 11.57
C ALA A 37 -0.21 17.98 11.47
N VAL A 38 0.82 18.35 12.23
CA VAL A 38 2.09 17.60 12.29
C VAL A 38 1.87 16.21 12.88
N LYS A 39 1.07 16.12 13.97
CA LYS A 39 0.71 14.85 14.58
C LYS A 39 0.02 13.90 13.59
N GLY A 40 -0.94 14.41 12.82
CA GLY A 40 -1.67 13.64 11.81
C GLY A 40 -0.74 13.10 10.72
N VAL A 41 0.14 13.95 10.16
CA VAL A 41 1.10 13.54 9.13
C VAL A 41 2.08 12.49 9.65
N LEU A 42 2.68 12.71 10.83
CA LEU A 42 3.64 11.74 11.39
C LEU A 42 2.97 10.42 11.79
N LYS A 43 1.70 10.45 12.23
CA LYS A 43 0.94 9.21 12.44
C LYS A 43 0.68 8.49 11.12
N GLY A 44 0.38 9.23 10.05
CA GLY A 44 0.29 8.66 8.68
C GLY A 44 1.57 7.94 8.28
N VAL A 45 2.73 8.59 8.44
CA VAL A 45 4.06 7.97 8.16
C VAL A 45 4.28 6.71 8.99
N SER A 46 3.91 6.72 10.29
CA SER A 46 4.00 5.53 11.14
C SER A 46 3.15 4.38 10.62
N LEU A 47 1.92 4.65 10.16
CA LEU A 47 1.03 3.64 9.59
C LEU A 47 1.54 3.13 8.23
N ASP A 48 2.17 3.98 7.42
CA ASP A 48 2.84 3.55 6.19
C ASP A 48 4.00 2.60 6.48
N SER A 49 4.79 2.84 7.51
CA SER A 49 5.85 1.91 7.93
C SER A 49 5.29 0.57 8.42
N VAL A 50 4.16 0.55 9.11
CA VAL A 50 3.45 -0.72 9.44
C VAL A 50 3.08 -1.46 8.16
N LYS A 51 2.47 -0.78 7.20
CA LYS A 51 2.10 -1.36 5.89
C LYS A 51 3.31 -1.91 5.15
N HIS A 52 4.43 -1.17 5.12
CA HIS A 52 5.66 -1.63 4.46
C HIS A 52 6.22 -2.89 5.13
N ALA A 53 6.24 -2.96 6.46
CA ALA A 53 6.66 -4.16 7.17
C ALA A 53 5.83 -5.40 6.79
N GLU A 54 4.51 -5.25 6.67
CA GLU A 54 3.61 -6.31 6.21
C GLU A 54 3.86 -6.72 4.75
N LEU A 55 4.12 -5.76 3.86
CA LEU A 55 4.46 -6.05 2.45
C LEU A 55 5.80 -6.80 2.34
N TYR A 56 6.83 -6.39 3.09
CA TYR A 56 8.10 -7.13 3.16
C TYR A 56 7.91 -8.54 3.73
N SER A 57 7.09 -8.70 4.76
CA SER A 57 6.76 -10.00 5.35
C SER A 57 6.06 -10.91 4.34
N SER A 58 5.11 -10.36 3.57
CA SER A 58 4.43 -11.07 2.49
C SER A 58 5.41 -11.51 1.40
N ALA A 59 6.36 -10.63 1.01
CA ALA A 59 7.40 -10.97 0.04
C ALA A 59 8.31 -12.11 0.54
N VAL A 60 8.69 -12.10 1.82
CA VAL A 60 9.45 -13.21 2.44
C VAL A 60 8.64 -14.51 2.37
N THR A 61 7.35 -14.46 2.68
CA THR A 61 6.46 -15.62 2.62
C THR A 61 6.36 -16.19 1.22
N LEU A 62 6.22 -15.35 0.18
CA LEU A 62 6.20 -15.77 -1.22
C LEU A 62 7.51 -16.43 -1.66
N LEU A 63 8.65 -15.96 -1.15
CA LEU A 63 9.97 -16.49 -1.48
C LEU A 63 10.31 -17.78 -0.73
N THR A 64 9.71 -18.03 0.42
CA THR A 64 10.05 -19.15 1.33
C THR A 64 8.93 -20.15 1.53
N GLY A 65 7.68 -19.73 1.29
CA GLY A 65 6.50 -20.55 1.51
C GLY A 65 6.15 -21.45 0.32
N THR A 66 5.28 -22.40 0.58
CA THR A 66 4.60 -23.17 -0.47
C THR A 66 3.27 -22.48 -0.77
N PRO A 67 2.95 -22.18 -2.02
CA PRO A 67 1.64 -21.60 -2.36
C PRO A 67 0.52 -22.49 -1.85
N THR A 68 -0.43 -21.91 -1.12
CA THR A 68 -1.64 -22.61 -0.71
C THR A 68 -2.69 -22.42 -1.81
N ALA A 69 -3.16 -23.52 -2.38
CA ALA A 69 -4.26 -23.48 -3.35
C ALA A 69 -5.51 -22.88 -2.68
N LEU A 70 -6.06 -21.84 -3.29
CA LEU A 70 -7.33 -21.25 -2.86
C LEU A 70 -8.49 -22.02 -3.50
N THR A 71 -9.57 -22.20 -2.73
CA THR A 71 -10.82 -22.74 -3.29
C THR A 71 -11.56 -21.65 -4.07
N GLN A 72 -12.42 -22.04 -5.02
CA GLN A 72 -13.23 -21.09 -5.78
C GLN A 72 -14.09 -20.22 -4.84
N GLU A 73 -14.62 -20.78 -3.78
CA GLU A 73 -15.39 -20.04 -2.77
C GLU A 73 -14.57 -18.92 -2.11
N HIS A 74 -13.31 -19.17 -1.76
CA HIS A 74 -12.42 -18.14 -1.20
C HIS A 74 -12.12 -17.04 -2.23
N LEU A 75 -11.93 -17.40 -3.50
CA LEU A 75 -11.71 -16.42 -4.57
C LEU A 75 -12.94 -15.53 -4.79
N ASP A 76 -14.12 -16.10 -4.80
CA ASP A 76 -15.40 -15.36 -4.95
C ASP A 76 -15.65 -14.41 -3.78
N GLN A 77 -15.36 -14.84 -2.54
CA GLN A 77 -15.45 -13.97 -1.35
C GLN A 77 -14.46 -12.81 -1.40
N GLN A 78 -13.20 -13.08 -1.78
CA GLN A 78 -12.17 -12.06 -1.92
C GLN A 78 -12.53 -11.05 -3.02
N ARG A 79 -13.02 -11.54 -4.15
CA ARG A 79 -13.49 -10.72 -5.26
C ARG A 79 -14.59 -9.76 -4.81
N ALA A 80 -15.65 -10.27 -4.20
CA ALA A 80 -16.78 -9.46 -3.73
C ALA A 80 -16.36 -8.38 -2.73
N LEU A 81 -15.39 -8.72 -1.83
CA LEU A 81 -14.82 -7.77 -0.89
C LEU A 81 -14.08 -6.64 -1.61
N VAL A 82 -13.21 -6.98 -2.56
CA VAL A 82 -12.39 -6.01 -3.30
C VAL A 82 -13.26 -5.11 -4.16
N GLU A 83 -14.22 -5.67 -4.90
CA GLU A 83 -15.18 -4.89 -5.72
C GLU A 83 -15.94 -3.86 -4.88
N LYS A 84 -16.41 -4.26 -3.69
CA LYS A 84 -17.08 -3.36 -2.75
C LYS A 84 -16.17 -2.21 -2.30
N HIS A 85 -14.91 -2.49 -1.98
CA HIS A 85 -13.96 -1.46 -1.57
C HIS A 85 -13.61 -0.51 -2.70
N ILE A 86 -13.45 -0.99 -3.92
CA ILE A 86 -13.25 -0.14 -5.13
C ILE A 86 -14.40 0.86 -5.27
N GLU A 87 -15.64 0.42 -5.06
CA GLU A 87 -16.82 1.32 -5.14
C GLU A 87 -16.81 2.38 -4.03
N ILE A 88 -16.48 1.98 -2.80
CA ILE A 88 -16.40 2.89 -1.64
C ILE A 88 -15.35 3.96 -1.88
N GLU A 89 -14.14 3.58 -2.28
CA GLU A 89 -13.04 4.52 -2.53
C GLU A 89 -13.32 5.45 -3.72
N SER A 90 -13.93 4.93 -4.78
CA SER A 90 -14.35 5.77 -5.91
C SER A 90 -15.31 6.88 -5.48
N LYS A 91 -16.25 6.58 -4.58
CA LYS A 91 -17.18 7.58 -4.02
C LYS A 91 -16.47 8.58 -3.12
N LEU A 92 -15.51 8.11 -2.31
CA LEU A 92 -14.73 8.96 -1.42
C LEU A 92 -13.84 9.93 -2.21
N ILE A 93 -13.13 9.46 -3.22
CA ILE A 93 -12.30 10.28 -4.12
C ILE A 93 -13.13 11.41 -4.71
N LYS A 94 -14.26 11.09 -5.34
CA LYS A 94 -15.16 12.11 -5.94
C LYS A 94 -15.63 13.15 -4.94
N ARG A 95 -15.94 12.74 -3.70
CA ARG A 95 -16.35 13.67 -2.64
C ARG A 95 -15.22 14.59 -2.20
N LEU A 96 -13.99 14.06 -2.07
CA LEU A 96 -12.82 14.87 -1.74
C LEU A 96 -12.50 15.88 -2.85
N GLU A 97 -12.51 15.46 -4.11
CA GLU A 97 -12.29 16.34 -5.27
C GLU A 97 -13.26 17.53 -5.30
N VAL A 98 -14.53 17.32 -4.95
CA VAL A 98 -15.54 18.37 -4.88
C VAL A 98 -15.39 19.25 -3.63
N MET A 99 -15.02 18.65 -2.50
CA MET A 99 -14.95 19.34 -1.20
C MET A 99 -13.69 20.20 -1.06
N ILE A 100 -12.53 19.71 -1.46
CA ILE A 100 -11.23 20.38 -1.27
C ILE A 100 -11.24 21.83 -1.79
N PRO A 101 -11.76 22.16 -2.99
CA PRO A 101 -11.79 23.52 -3.50
C PRO A 101 -12.63 24.49 -2.66
N THR A 102 -13.54 24.00 -1.82
CA THR A 102 -14.42 24.82 -0.96
C THR A 102 -13.81 25.15 0.40
N VAL A 103 -12.64 24.55 0.73
CA VAL A 103 -11.99 24.68 2.03
C VAL A 103 -11.03 25.88 2.04
N GLU A 104 -11.25 26.85 2.90
CA GLU A 104 -10.40 28.05 3.01
C GLU A 104 -9.11 27.79 3.81
N ASN A 105 -9.16 26.88 4.81
CA ASN A 105 -8.03 26.61 5.67
C ASN A 105 -6.96 25.77 4.96
N LYS A 106 -5.84 26.42 4.59
CA LYS A 106 -4.73 25.79 3.87
C LYS A 106 -4.14 24.55 4.55
N LYS A 107 -4.16 24.50 5.89
CA LYS A 107 -3.66 23.31 6.62
C LYS A 107 -4.62 22.14 6.46
N VAL A 108 -5.92 22.41 6.48
CA VAL A 108 -6.96 21.40 6.20
C VAL A 108 -6.86 20.94 4.76
N VAL A 109 -6.72 21.85 3.79
CA VAL A 109 -6.51 21.53 2.37
C VAL A 109 -5.30 20.60 2.18
N PHE A 110 -4.18 20.89 2.85
CA PHE A 110 -3.00 20.03 2.80
C PHE A 110 -3.30 18.61 3.29
N LEU A 111 -3.99 18.45 4.42
CA LEU A 111 -4.34 17.13 4.96
C LEU A 111 -5.32 16.38 4.03
N LEU A 112 -6.33 17.07 3.50
CA LEU A 112 -7.30 16.47 2.57
C LEU A 112 -6.65 16.04 1.25
N ASN A 113 -5.70 16.81 0.71
CA ASN A 113 -4.94 16.42 -0.48
C ASN A 113 -4.06 15.19 -0.22
N SER A 114 -3.47 15.07 0.98
CA SER A 114 -2.73 13.86 1.37
C SER A 114 -3.65 12.64 1.38
N ILE A 115 -4.84 12.77 1.98
CA ILE A 115 -5.84 11.69 1.97
C ILE A 115 -6.25 11.36 0.53
N LEU A 116 -6.55 12.34 -0.30
CA LEU A 116 -6.94 12.13 -1.69
C LEU A 116 -5.88 11.36 -2.48
N ALA A 117 -4.60 11.70 -2.28
CA ALA A 117 -3.49 10.99 -2.93
C ALA A 117 -3.41 9.52 -2.48
N ASP A 118 -3.64 9.25 -1.20
CA ASP A 118 -3.66 7.90 -0.65
C ASP A 118 -4.85 7.09 -1.19
N GLU A 119 -6.05 7.67 -1.23
CA GLU A 119 -7.24 7.01 -1.76
C GLU A 119 -7.11 6.68 -3.25
N CYS A 120 -6.53 7.58 -4.06
CA CYS A 120 -6.24 7.29 -5.46
C CYS A 120 -5.26 6.12 -5.62
N ARG A 121 -4.24 6.04 -4.78
CA ARG A 121 -3.27 4.93 -4.77
C ARG A 121 -3.93 3.63 -4.34
N HIS A 122 -4.73 3.63 -3.26
CA HIS A 122 -5.46 2.46 -2.79
C HIS A 122 -6.43 1.94 -3.84
N HIS A 123 -7.18 2.83 -4.47
CA HIS A 123 -8.12 2.50 -5.54
C HIS A 123 -7.41 1.81 -6.72
N ALA A 124 -6.25 2.32 -7.14
CA ALA A 124 -5.43 1.69 -8.17
C ALA A 124 -4.95 0.29 -7.73
N MET A 125 -4.45 0.15 -6.50
CA MET A 125 -4.00 -1.13 -5.94
C MET A 125 -5.14 -2.15 -5.85
N LEU A 126 -6.33 -1.75 -5.40
CA LEU A 126 -7.49 -2.65 -5.33
C LEU A 126 -7.91 -3.15 -6.70
N LYS A 127 -7.86 -2.30 -7.73
CA LYS A 127 -8.12 -2.73 -9.11
C LYS A 127 -7.11 -3.78 -9.57
N MET A 128 -5.83 -3.59 -9.27
CA MET A 128 -4.81 -4.59 -9.60
C MET A 128 -5.03 -5.91 -8.85
N VAL A 129 -5.36 -5.84 -7.56
CA VAL A 129 -5.71 -7.05 -6.78
C VAL A 129 -6.92 -7.76 -7.38
N LEU A 130 -7.94 -7.01 -7.82
CA LEU A 130 -9.11 -7.57 -8.48
C LEU A 130 -8.73 -8.29 -9.78
N GLU A 131 -7.89 -7.69 -10.61
CA GLU A 131 -7.36 -8.31 -11.83
C GLU A 131 -6.67 -9.65 -11.52
N ILE A 132 -5.83 -9.69 -10.49
CA ILE A 132 -5.15 -10.90 -10.04
C ILE A 132 -6.16 -11.99 -9.61
N ILE A 133 -7.17 -11.62 -8.82
CA ILE A 133 -8.21 -12.56 -8.36
C ILE A 133 -9.03 -13.09 -9.54
N VAL A 134 -9.39 -12.22 -10.50
CA VAL A 134 -10.24 -12.59 -11.65
C VAL A 134 -9.49 -13.46 -12.65
N HIS A 135 -8.22 -13.18 -12.92
CA HIS A 135 -7.44 -13.95 -13.87
C HIS A 135 -6.86 -15.24 -13.28
N GLY A 136 -6.92 -15.39 -11.96
CA GLY A 136 -6.49 -16.59 -11.26
C GLY A 136 -4.99 -16.89 -11.44
N GLU A 137 -4.59 -18.12 -11.14
CA GLU A 137 -3.20 -18.60 -11.21
C GLU A 137 -2.62 -18.72 -12.65
N THR A 138 -3.34 -18.28 -13.66
CA THR A 138 -2.88 -18.30 -15.07
C THR A 138 -1.96 -17.14 -15.43
N ILE A 139 -1.79 -16.17 -14.52
CA ILE A 139 -0.88 -15.04 -14.74
C ILE A 139 0.55 -15.48 -14.42
N THR A 140 1.45 -15.32 -15.39
CA THR A 140 2.87 -15.58 -15.19
C THR A 140 3.48 -14.56 -14.21
N GLU A 141 4.60 -14.90 -13.55
CA GLU A 141 5.33 -13.96 -12.69
C GLU A 141 5.63 -12.62 -13.40
N GLU A 142 5.88 -12.67 -14.71
CA GLU A 142 6.19 -11.48 -15.53
C GLU A 142 4.96 -10.60 -15.76
N ASP A 143 3.77 -11.18 -15.92
CA ASP A 143 2.50 -10.45 -16.04
C ASP A 143 2.10 -9.81 -14.70
N TRP A 144 2.41 -10.49 -13.60
CA TRP A 144 2.23 -10.00 -12.24
C TRP A 144 3.00 -8.69 -12.00
N TRP A 145 4.26 -8.63 -12.40
CA TRP A 145 5.11 -7.45 -12.27
C TRP A 145 4.63 -6.29 -13.13
N LYS A 146 4.18 -6.55 -14.36
CA LYS A 146 3.59 -5.52 -15.22
C LYS A 146 2.32 -4.93 -14.60
N LEU A 147 1.41 -5.77 -14.12
CA LEU A 147 0.17 -5.35 -13.48
C LEU A 147 0.44 -4.47 -12.24
N LEU A 148 1.39 -4.85 -11.41
CA LEU A 148 1.70 -4.13 -10.17
C LEU A 148 2.42 -2.79 -10.41
N TRP A 149 3.22 -2.65 -11.46
CA TRP A 149 4.14 -1.53 -11.59
C TRP A 149 3.87 -0.62 -12.77
N GLU A 150 3.19 -1.10 -13.82
CA GLU A 150 2.96 -0.31 -15.04
C GLU A 150 1.91 0.81 -14.87
N ASN A 151 1.03 0.71 -13.87
CA ASN A 151 -0.10 1.62 -13.66
C ASN A 151 -0.15 2.29 -12.27
N VAL A 152 0.90 2.21 -11.47
CA VAL A 152 0.95 2.91 -10.18
C VAL A 152 1.50 4.33 -10.38
N PRO A 153 0.66 5.37 -10.30
CA PRO A 153 1.16 6.74 -10.31
C PRO A 153 2.05 6.94 -9.09
N PHE A 154 3.25 7.48 -9.29
CA PHE A 154 4.24 7.81 -8.26
C PHE A 154 5.28 6.76 -7.84
N HIS A 155 5.49 5.70 -8.58
CA HIS A 155 6.85 5.18 -8.59
C HIS A 155 7.64 5.99 -9.63
N GLY A 156 8.35 7.00 -9.15
CA GLY A 156 9.37 7.65 -9.93
C GLY A 156 10.26 6.55 -10.49
N ALA A 157 10.39 6.48 -11.82
CA ALA A 157 11.40 5.66 -12.44
C ALA A 157 12.74 5.95 -11.74
N PRO A 158 13.55 4.94 -11.37
CA PRO A 158 14.87 5.19 -10.86
C PRO A 158 15.62 5.96 -11.96
N GLY A 159 15.92 7.23 -11.67
CA GLY A 159 16.83 8.13 -12.33
C GLY A 159 17.22 7.81 -13.77
N GLY A 160 16.52 8.36 -14.72
CA GLY A 160 17.15 8.78 -15.95
C GLY A 160 17.97 10.03 -15.66
N GLY A 161 19.27 9.85 -15.44
CA GLY A 161 20.26 10.92 -15.54
C GLY A 161 20.55 11.22 -16.98
#